data_053e6d76e258ab74dd79be6af8f96cc3
#
_entry.id   053e6d76e258ab74dd79be6af8f96cc3
#
_cell.length_a   1.000
_cell.length_b   1.000
_cell.length_c   1.000
_cell.angle_alpha   90.00
_cell.angle_beta   90.00
_cell.angle_gamma   90.00
#
_symmetry.space_group_name_H-M   'P 1'
#
loop_
_entity.id
_entity.type
_entity.pdbx_description
1 polymer ?
#
loop_
_entity_poly.entity_id
_entity_poly.type
_entity_poly.pdbx_seq_one_letter_code
_entity_poly.pdbx_strand_id
1 'polypeptide(L)'
;MVFSNMVLFPILFLLSSIFSIQSTAQTQTLGFRCTNTTSTTTCNSLVDYRLPNTTSISFILKLFEIKNLRSFLAANNLPITTPQTQTFPASQILKIPFPCACRNGVGISDHRPIYTVLPEDGLDHIAADVFSNIVTYPQIQSVNNISDPNNILNGQKLWIPLPCSCDEVDGETVVHYGYMVAVGDTASGIALQFNTTESTLLYLNGTNSSLDLIADTIIDVPVKVCTSMVQNNSSDYPLIVPNGTYTLTANNCVQCECNAANSRILECKPSTIILPQGQTYVRMPVTQIAPSLLLLLTSLHVQVVHQAEITSLWEMDQKV
;
A
#
# COMPACT_ATOMS: atom_id res chain seq x y z
N MET A 1 41.69 -1.74 -85.81
CA MET A 1 41.03 -0.73 -84.97
C MET A 1 39.96 -1.48 -84.20
N VAL A 2 40.18 -1.83 -82.92
CA VAL A 2 39.24 -2.51 -82.11
C VAL A 2 39.01 -1.62 -80.87
N PHE A 3 37.80 -1.07 -80.74
CA PHE A 3 37.38 -0.28 -79.58
C PHE A 3 36.86 -1.26 -78.53
N SER A 4 37.56 -1.30 -77.40
CA SER A 4 37.16 -2.04 -76.20
C SER A 4 36.15 -1.20 -75.39
N ASN A 5 34.90 -1.67 -75.26
CA ASN A 5 33.94 -1.11 -74.40
C ASN A 5 34.14 -1.57 -72.94
N MET A 6 34.59 -0.65 -72.10
CA MET A 6 34.74 -0.86 -70.68
C MET A 6 33.40 -0.51 -69.98
N VAL A 7 32.69 -1.52 -69.56
CA VAL A 7 31.42 -1.36 -68.80
C VAL A 7 31.77 -1.06 -67.34
N LEU A 8 31.50 0.16 -66.90
CA LEU A 8 31.55 0.55 -65.48
C LEU A 8 30.32 0.00 -64.75
N PHE A 9 30.53 -0.94 -63.86
CA PHE A 9 29.50 -1.32 -62.86
C PHE A 9 29.50 -0.31 -61.70
N PRO A 10 28.36 0.33 -61.35
CA PRO A 10 28.28 1.11 -60.14
C PRO A 10 28.11 0.13 -58.95
N ILE A 11 29.07 0.15 -58.05
CA ILE A 11 28.99 -0.53 -56.75
C ILE A 11 28.00 0.24 -55.90
N LEU A 12 26.79 -0.29 -55.75
CA LEU A 12 25.76 0.20 -54.85
C LEU A 12 26.17 -0.19 -53.43
N PHE A 13 26.77 0.74 -52.68
CA PHE A 13 26.97 0.58 -51.24
C PHE A 13 25.61 0.70 -50.54
N LEU A 14 25.00 -0.44 -50.21
CA LEU A 14 23.91 -0.55 -49.28
C LEU A 14 24.46 -0.26 -47.88
N LEU A 15 24.36 0.99 -47.44
CA LEU A 15 24.50 1.38 -46.04
C LEU A 15 23.28 0.79 -45.28
N SER A 16 23.45 -0.45 -44.80
CA SER A 16 22.57 -1.00 -43.78
C SER A 16 22.85 -0.24 -42.48
N SER A 17 22.09 0.81 -42.22
CA SER A 17 21.99 1.44 -40.91
C SER A 17 21.40 0.41 -39.94
N ILE A 18 22.27 -0.22 -39.16
CA ILE A 18 21.89 -1.03 -38.01
C ILE A 18 21.33 -0.03 -37.00
N PHE A 19 20.01 0.10 -36.99
CA PHE A 19 19.31 0.70 -35.87
C PHE A 19 19.50 -0.25 -34.68
N SER A 20 20.50 0.04 -33.87
CA SER A 20 20.60 -0.53 -32.52
C SER A 20 19.41 -0.01 -31.75
N ILE A 21 18.35 -0.82 -31.62
CA ILE A 21 17.32 -0.60 -30.65
C ILE A 21 18.02 -0.77 -29.30
N GLN A 22 18.47 0.36 -28.73
CA GLN A 22 18.85 0.39 -27.32
C GLN A 22 17.56 0.21 -26.56
N SER A 23 17.26 -1.04 -26.19
CA SER A 23 16.33 -1.32 -25.11
C SER A 23 16.95 -0.68 -23.86
N THR A 24 16.50 0.52 -23.53
CA THR A 24 16.74 1.09 -22.21
C THR A 24 15.97 0.20 -21.26
N ALA A 25 16.63 -0.80 -20.70
CA ALA A 25 16.14 -1.50 -19.53
C ALA A 25 15.90 -0.40 -18.50
N GLN A 26 14.62 -0.09 -18.23
CA GLN A 26 14.26 0.75 -17.10
C GLN A 26 14.86 0.06 -15.88
N THR A 27 15.91 0.66 -15.33
CA THR A 27 16.40 0.26 -14.01
C THR A 27 15.27 0.55 -13.05
N GLN A 28 14.50 -0.49 -12.73
CA GLN A 28 13.45 -0.37 -11.71
C GLN A 28 14.15 0.06 -10.42
N THR A 29 13.91 1.31 -10.05
CA THR A 29 14.46 1.87 -8.82
C THR A 29 13.94 1.08 -7.63
N LEU A 30 14.77 0.91 -6.61
CA LEU A 30 14.35 0.31 -5.36
C LEU A 30 13.30 1.22 -4.71
N GLY A 31 12.08 0.70 -4.50
CA GLY A 31 11.01 1.44 -3.83
C GLY A 31 10.46 2.64 -4.59
N PHE A 32 9.65 3.43 -3.92
CA PHE A 32 9.17 4.73 -4.42
C PHE A 32 10.09 5.86 -3.99
N ARG A 33 9.98 7.01 -4.67
CA ARG A 33 10.74 8.20 -4.33
C ARG A 33 10.24 8.80 -3.01
N CYS A 34 11.18 9.24 -2.17
CA CYS A 34 10.94 10.07 -0.98
C CYS A 34 11.77 11.34 -1.06
N THR A 35 11.21 12.47 -0.67
CA THR A 35 11.91 13.77 -0.72
C THR A 35 12.86 13.95 0.45
N ASN A 36 12.54 13.36 1.61
CA ASN A 36 13.37 13.48 2.81
C ASN A 36 14.58 12.55 2.74
N THR A 37 15.77 13.16 2.64
CA THR A 37 17.05 12.43 2.56
C THR A 37 17.85 12.44 3.87
N THR A 38 17.45 13.25 4.86
CA THR A 38 18.24 13.48 6.07
C THR A 38 17.74 12.78 7.31
N SER A 39 16.46 12.43 7.36
CA SER A 39 15.84 11.73 8.50
C SER A 39 14.99 10.57 8.00
N THR A 40 14.80 9.55 8.85
CA THR A 40 13.84 8.50 8.57
C THR A 40 12.45 8.98 8.88
N THR A 41 11.56 8.95 7.88
CA THR A 41 10.12 9.20 8.05
C THR A 41 9.40 7.86 7.94
N THR A 42 8.44 7.59 8.81
CA THR A 42 7.64 6.37 8.81
C THR A 42 6.16 6.68 8.69
N CYS A 43 5.44 5.85 7.95
CA CYS A 43 4.01 5.95 7.75
C CYS A 43 3.40 4.58 7.46
N ASN A 44 2.08 4.52 7.29
CA ASN A 44 1.41 3.33 6.77
C ASN A 44 1.21 3.48 5.26
N SER A 45 1.39 2.39 4.54
CA SER A 45 1.21 2.30 3.10
C SER A 45 0.40 1.07 2.73
N LEU A 46 -0.01 1.01 1.48
CA LEU A 46 -0.78 -0.09 0.89
C LEU A 46 -0.08 -0.56 -0.38
N VAL A 47 -0.19 -1.85 -0.70
CA VAL A 47 0.21 -2.38 -2.01
C VAL A 47 -0.78 -3.44 -2.48
N ASP A 48 -1.03 -3.49 -3.78
CA ASP A 48 -1.79 -4.56 -4.41
C ASP A 48 -1.02 -5.87 -4.39
N TYR A 49 -1.73 -6.93 -4.04
CA TYR A 49 -1.25 -8.29 -4.15
C TYR A 49 -2.25 -9.14 -4.94
N ARG A 50 -1.86 -9.57 -6.12
CA ARG A 50 -2.64 -10.51 -6.92
C ARG A 50 -2.39 -11.92 -6.44
N LEU A 51 -3.44 -12.62 -6.05
CA LEU A 51 -3.33 -13.99 -5.55
C LEU A 51 -2.90 -14.96 -6.65
N PRO A 52 -1.75 -15.65 -6.51
CA PRO A 52 -1.32 -16.64 -7.49
C PRO A 52 -2.23 -17.88 -7.52
N ASN A 53 -2.81 -18.20 -6.37
CA ASN A 53 -3.68 -19.37 -6.16
C ASN A 53 -4.83 -19.00 -5.21
N THR A 54 -5.82 -19.90 -5.08
CA THR A 54 -6.86 -19.78 -4.05
C THR A 54 -6.19 -19.76 -2.67
N THR A 55 -6.36 -18.67 -1.94
CA THR A 55 -5.57 -18.38 -0.76
C THR A 55 -6.44 -17.90 0.40
N SER A 56 -6.14 -18.35 1.62
CA SER A 56 -6.83 -17.88 2.82
C SER A 56 -6.22 -16.59 3.38
N ILE A 57 -7.02 -15.81 4.12
CA ILE A 57 -6.55 -14.63 4.85
C ILE A 57 -5.38 -15.00 5.76
N SER A 58 -5.46 -16.13 6.49
CA SER A 58 -4.40 -16.56 7.41
C SER A 58 -3.05 -16.74 6.72
N PHE A 59 -3.03 -17.25 5.47
CA PHE A 59 -1.81 -17.37 4.69
C PHE A 59 -1.26 -16.00 4.31
N ILE A 60 -2.11 -15.07 3.85
CA ILE A 60 -1.71 -13.71 3.46
C ILE A 60 -1.13 -12.96 4.67
N LEU A 61 -1.81 -13.03 5.83
CA LEU A 61 -1.32 -12.41 7.06
C LEU A 61 0.07 -12.94 7.44
N LYS A 62 0.30 -14.25 7.27
CA LYS A 62 1.60 -14.88 7.54
C LYS A 62 2.65 -14.45 6.52
N LEU A 63 2.32 -14.45 5.21
CA LEU A 63 3.25 -14.11 4.13
C LEU A 63 3.77 -12.67 4.28
N PHE A 64 2.88 -11.74 4.59
CA PHE A 64 3.21 -10.32 4.74
C PHE A 64 3.48 -9.89 6.19
N GLU A 65 3.54 -10.83 7.13
CA GLU A 65 3.74 -10.59 8.57
C GLU A 65 2.77 -9.55 9.16
N ILE A 66 1.53 -9.53 8.65
CA ILE A 66 0.48 -8.63 9.16
C ILE A 66 -0.03 -9.16 10.49
N LYS A 67 0.26 -8.45 11.58
CA LYS A 67 -0.09 -8.87 12.94
C LYS A 67 -1.57 -8.64 13.28
N ASN A 68 -2.18 -7.66 12.66
CA ASN A 68 -3.55 -7.26 12.96
C ASN A 68 -4.50 -7.62 11.80
N LEU A 69 -5.31 -8.66 11.99
CA LEU A 69 -6.35 -9.05 11.03
C LEU A 69 -7.24 -7.86 10.63
N ARG A 70 -7.59 -7.01 11.59
CA ARG A 70 -8.53 -5.91 11.36
C ARG A 70 -7.97 -4.85 10.42
N SER A 71 -6.65 -4.58 10.48
CA SER A 71 -6.02 -3.66 9.53
C SER A 71 -6.10 -4.19 8.09
N PHE A 72 -5.95 -5.51 7.91
CA PHE A 72 -6.14 -6.16 6.60
C PHE A 72 -7.60 -6.08 6.13
N LEU A 73 -8.56 -6.41 7.01
CA LEU A 73 -9.98 -6.33 6.68
C LEU A 73 -10.39 -4.90 6.32
N ALA A 74 -9.92 -3.93 7.08
CA ALA A 74 -10.18 -2.51 6.88
C ALA A 74 -9.62 -2.01 5.54
N ALA A 75 -8.38 -2.35 5.20
CA ALA A 75 -7.75 -1.98 3.94
C ALA A 75 -8.50 -2.53 2.71
N ASN A 76 -9.16 -3.67 2.87
CA ASN A 76 -9.93 -4.34 1.82
C ASN A 76 -11.45 -4.08 1.90
N ASN A 77 -11.89 -3.20 2.81
CA ASN A 77 -13.30 -2.91 3.08
C ASN A 77 -14.14 -4.18 3.31
N LEU A 78 -13.54 -5.18 3.96
CA LEU A 78 -14.19 -6.44 4.31
C LEU A 78 -14.92 -6.31 5.65
N PRO A 79 -16.04 -7.02 5.85
CA PRO A 79 -16.71 -7.03 7.13
C PRO A 79 -15.77 -7.43 8.28
N ILE A 80 -15.86 -6.73 9.40
CA ILE A 80 -15.00 -6.94 10.57
C ILE A 80 -15.12 -8.35 11.16
N THR A 81 -16.22 -9.03 10.88
CA THR A 81 -16.50 -10.41 11.32
C THR A 81 -15.91 -11.47 10.39
N THR A 82 -15.25 -11.06 9.29
CA THR A 82 -14.67 -11.99 8.33
C THR A 82 -13.58 -12.83 9.01
N PRO A 83 -13.70 -14.17 9.00
CA PRO A 83 -12.75 -15.05 9.68
C PRO A 83 -11.43 -15.18 8.87
N GLN A 84 -10.34 -15.49 9.56
CA GLN A 84 -9.04 -15.73 8.90
C GLN A 84 -9.03 -16.93 7.95
N THR A 85 -10.00 -17.83 8.10
CA THR A 85 -10.18 -19.01 7.24
C THR A 85 -10.86 -18.69 5.90
N GLN A 86 -11.41 -17.46 5.77
CA GLN A 86 -11.99 -17.02 4.49
C GLN A 86 -10.93 -17.12 3.39
N THR A 87 -11.32 -17.72 2.26
CA THR A 87 -10.48 -17.86 1.06
C THR A 87 -10.95 -16.93 -0.05
N PHE A 88 -10.00 -16.53 -0.88
CA PHE A 88 -10.22 -15.77 -2.10
C PHE A 88 -9.68 -16.54 -3.30
N PRO A 89 -10.29 -16.43 -4.47
CA PRO A 89 -9.86 -17.17 -5.66
C PRO A 89 -8.53 -16.60 -6.20
N ALA A 90 -7.83 -17.40 -6.99
CA ALA A 90 -6.69 -16.95 -7.78
C ALA A 90 -7.03 -15.70 -8.62
N SER A 91 -6.03 -14.90 -8.90
CA SER A 91 -6.11 -13.63 -9.67
C SER A 91 -6.90 -12.51 -8.98
N GLN A 92 -7.53 -12.74 -7.83
CA GLN A 92 -8.10 -11.63 -7.06
C GLN A 92 -6.99 -10.75 -6.51
N ILE A 93 -7.20 -9.42 -6.58
CA ILE A 93 -6.27 -8.43 -6.02
C ILE A 93 -6.77 -8.06 -4.63
N LEU A 94 -5.86 -8.08 -3.65
CA LEU A 94 -6.10 -7.65 -2.28
C LEU A 94 -5.08 -6.59 -1.88
N LYS A 95 -5.50 -5.61 -1.10
CA LYS A 95 -4.64 -4.56 -0.56
C LYS A 95 -3.93 -5.03 0.69
N ILE A 96 -2.64 -4.93 0.69
CA ILE A 96 -1.76 -5.32 1.80
C ILE A 96 -1.34 -4.07 2.56
N PRO A 97 -1.78 -3.86 3.80
CA PRO A 97 -1.31 -2.77 4.64
C PRO A 97 0.04 -3.14 5.28
N PHE A 98 0.99 -2.21 5.25
CA PHE A 98 2.31 -2.41 5.84
C PHE A 98 2.95 -1.08 6.28
N PRO A 99 3.90 -1.12 7.24
CA PRO A 99 4.67 0.04 7.61
C PRO A 99 5.72 0.37 6.56
N CYS A 100 5.76 1.63 6.16
CA CYS A 100 6.72 2.22 5.24
C CYS A 100 7.80 2.97 6.01
N ALA A 101 9.02 2.96 5.48
CA ALA A 101 10.11 3.80 5.93
C ALA A 101 10.79 4.48 4.73
N CYS A 102 10.79 5.80 4.73
CA CYS A 102 11.54 6.63 3.81
C CYS A 102 12.93 6.89 4.37
N ARG A 103 13.98 6.45 3.64
CA ARG A 103 15.39 6.65 4.02
C ARG A 103 16.22 6.97 2.79
N ASN A 104 17.06 7.99 2.87
CA ASN A 104 17.99 8.34 1.77
C ASN A 104 17.30 8.53 0.40
N GLY A 105 16.10 9.10 0.38
CA GLY A 105 15.36 9.35 -0.85
C GLY A 105 14.60 8.14 -1.41
N VAL A 106 14.56 7.02 -0.68
CA VAL A 106 13.89 5.79 -1.08
C VAL A 106 12.90 5.35 -0.02
N GLY A 107 11.69 5.02 -0.42
CA GLY A 107 10.65 4.48 0.45
C GLY A 107 10.41 3.01 0.18
N ILE A 108 10.63 2.20 1.18
CA ILE A 108 10.40 0.75 1.19
C ILE A 108 9.85 0.32 2.53
N SER A 109 9.26 -0.86 2.56
CA SER A 109 8.73 -1.45 3.79
C SER A 109 9.77 -1.50 4.92
N ASP A 110 9.36 -1.24 6.17
CA ASP A 110 10.28 -1.16 7.30
C ASP A 110 10.71 -2.56 7.79
N HIS A 111 11.71 -3.15 7.10
CA HIS A 111 12.32 -4.45 7.37
C HIS A 111 11.34 -5.64 7.42
N ARG A 112 10.20 -5.53 6.78
CA ARG A 112 9.16 -6.57 6.68
C ARG A 112 8.47 -6.49 5.32
N PRO A 113 7.91 -7.60 4.80
CA PRO A 113 7.93 -8.95 5.38
C PRO A 113 9.28 -9.65 5.21
N ILE A 114 9.51 -10.65 6.07
CA ILE A 114 10.65 -11.57 5.97
C ILE A 114 10.15 -12.90 5.41
N TYR A 115 10.63 -13.22 4.23
CA TYR A 115 10.37 -14.52 3.60
C TYR A 115 11.43 -15.54 4.00
N THR A 116 11.00 -16.76 4.30
CA THR A 116 11.93 -17.87 4.54
C THR A 116 11.97 -18.74 3.29
N VAL A 117 13.14 -18.80 2.67
CA VAL A 117 13.38 -19.56 1.42
C VAL A 117 13.01 -21.03 1.62
N LEU A 118 12.17 -21.54 0.73
CA LEU A 118 11.75 -22.94 0.67
C LEU A 118 12.64 -23.75 -0.29
N PRO A 119 12.64 -25.07 -0.23
CA PRO A 119 13.29 -25.93 -1.24
C PRO A 119 12.82 -25.55 -2.64
N GLU A 120 13.77 -25.52 -3.59
CA GLU A 120 13.54 -25.19 -5.00
C GLU A 120 13.21 -23.70 -5.30
N ASP A 121 13.18 -22.82 -4.29
CA ASP A 121 13.04 -21.39 -4.52
C ASP A 121 14.27 -20.81 -5.19
N GLY A 122 14.01 -19.93 -6.19
CA GLY A 122 14.96 -18.95 -6.71
C GLY A 122 14.46 -17.54 -6.43
N LEU A 123 15.33 -16.53 -6.46
CA LEU A 123 14.92 -15.13 -6.25
C LEU A 123 13.85 -14.66 -7.25
N ASP A 124 13.92 -15.16 -8.49
CA ASP A 124 12.94 -14.86 -9.53
C ASP A 124 11.57 -15.47 -9.20
N HIS A 125 11.54 -16.75 -8.79
CA HIS A 125 10.32 -17.43 -8.32
C HIS A 125 9.70 -16.70 -7.11
N ILE A 126 10.53 -16.30 -6.15
CA ILE A 126 10.05 -15.55 -4.98
C ILE A 126 9.41 -14.23 -5.42
N ALA A 127 10.07 -13.48 -6.31
CA ALA A 127 9.56 -12.20 -6.78
C ALA A 127 8.27 -12.34 -7.61
N ALA A 128 8.28 -13.24 -8.59
CA ALA A 128 7.19 -13.37 -9.57
C ALA A 128 6.00 -14.16 -9.03
N ASP A 129 6.26 -15.35 -8.49
CA ASP A 129 5.18 -16.30 -8.15
C ASP A 129 4.72 -16.16 -6.71
N VAL A 130 5.63 -15.87 -5.75
CA VAL A 130 5.23 -15.72 -4.35
C VAL A 130 4.72 -14.31 -4.08
N PHE A 131 5.40 -13.27 -4.57
CA PHE A 131 5.04 -11.86 -4.33
C PHE A 131 4.42 -11.16 -5.54
N SER A 132 4.03 -11.91 -6.58
CA SER A 132 3.23 -11.42 -7.73
C SER A 132 3.80 -10.16 -8.39
N ASN A 133 5.12 -10.10 -8.56
CA ASN A 133 5.86 -8.98 -9.15
C ASN A 133 5.72 -7.63 -8.41
N ILE A 134 5.30 -7.63 -7.13
CA ILE A 134 5.35 -6.40 -6.30
C ILE A 134 6.79 -5.88 -6.20
N VAL A 135 7.74 -6.79 -6.20
CA VAL A 135 9.18 -6.54 -6.21
C VAL A 135 9.83 -7.38 -7.28
N THR A 136 11.02 -6.97 -7.71
CA THR A 136 11.84 -7.74 -8.65
C THR A 136 12.96 -8.48 -7.92
N TYR A 137 13.48 -9.57 -8.51
CA TYR A 137 14.58 -10.30 -7.90
C TYR A 137 15.83 -9.44 -7.66
N PRO A 138 16.21 -8.47 -8.51
CA PRO A 138 17.36 -7.60 -8.23
C PRO A 138 17.13 -6.68 -7.01
N GLN A 139 15.87 -6.28 -6.75
CA GLN A 139 15.54 -5.50 -5.55
C GLN A 139 15.70 -6.36 -4.28
N ILE A 140 15.22 -7.61 -4.30
CA ILE A 140 15.41 -8.56 -3.19
C ILE A 140 16.90 -8.82 -2.99
N GLN A 141 17.63 -9.07 -4.07
CA GLN A 141 19.09 -9.29 -4.05
C GLN A 141 19.82 -8.13 -3.40
N SER A 142 19.49 -6.90 -3.80
CA SER A 142 20.16 -5.67 -3.36
C SER A 142 20.02 -5.45 -1.86
N VAL A 143 18.78 -5.49 -1.33
CA VAL A 143 18.53 -5.20 0.10
C VAL A 143 19.04 -6.29 1.04
N ASN A 144 19.22 -7.51 0.53
CA ASN A 144 19.74 -8.64 1.29
C ASN A 144 21.25 -8.87 1.09
N ASN A 145 21.94 -8.00 0.34
CA ASN A 145 23.38 -8.10 0.04
C ASN A 145 23.78 -9.47 -0.54
N ILE A 146 22.96 -10.04 -1.43
CA ILE A 146 23.22 -11.33 -2.07
C ILE A 146 24.14 -11.09 -3.25
N SER A 147 25.35 -11.66 -3.20
CA SER A 147 26.36 -11.50 -4.25
C SER A 147 26.03 -12.27 -5.54
N ASP A 148 25.48 -13.47 -5.41
CA ASP A 148 25.07 -14.34 -6.51
C ASP A 148 23.58 -14.69 -6.38
N PRO A 149 22.70 -14.20 -7.27
CA PRO A 149 21.26 -14.45 -7.21
C PRO A 149 20.87 -15.93 -7.37
N ASN A 150 21.77 -16.75 -7.92
CA ASN A 150 21.54 -18.19 -8.08
C ASN A 150 21.94 -19.00 -6.85
N ASN A 151 22.50 -18.36 -5.83
CA ASN A 151 23.02 -19.05 -4.66
C ASN A 151 22.34 -18.56 -3.38
N ILE A 152 21.04 -18.88 -3.24
CA ILE A 152 20.27 -18.71 -1.99
C ILE A 152 20.08 -20.05 -1.31
N LEU A 153 20.02 -20.05 0.01
CA LEU A 153 19.96 -21.28 0.80
C LEU A 153 18.55 -21.55 1.34
N ASN A 154 18.12 -22.80 1.30
CA ASN A 154 16.89 -23.20 1.98
C ASN A 154 16.94 -22.81 3.48
N GLY A 155 15.86 -22.19 3.96
CA GLY A 155 15.77 -21.64 5.31
C GLY A 155 16.39 -20.24 5.47
N GLN A 156 17.06 -19.71 4.46
CA GLN A 156 17.56 -18.33 4.47
C GLN A 156 16.40 -17.36 4.63
N LYS A 157 16.59 -16.30 5.42
CA LYS A 157 15.60 -15.25 5.61
C LYS A 157 15.92 -14.07 4.71
N LEU A 158 14.95 -13.69 3.91
CA LEU A 158 15.05 -12.59 2.96
C LEU A 158 14.04 -11.50 3.28
N TRP A 159 14.51 -10.28 3.45
CA TRP A 159 13.64 -9.12 3.49
C TRP A 159 13.10 -8.82 2.10
N ILE A 160 11.78 -8.62 2.00
CA ILE A 160 11.10 -8.28 0.75
C ILE A 160 10.76 -6.78 0.80
N PRO A 161 11.40 -5.94 -0.04
CA PRO A 161 11.31 -4.50 0.05
C PRO A 161 10.08 -3.96 -0.70
N LEU A 162 8.89 -4.03 -0.07
CA LEU A 162 7.66 -3.52 -0.69
C LEU A 162 7.79 -2.01 -0.95
N PRO A 163 7.46 -1.51 -2.16
CA PRO A 163 7.61 -0.11 -2.51
C PRO A 163 6.57 0.75 -1.81
N CYS A 164 6.97 1.93 -1.32
CA CYS A 164 6.09 2.88 -0.66
C CYS A 164 6.71 4.29 -0.61
N SER A 165 5.94 5.29 -0.16
CA SER A 165 6.42 6.61 0.19
C SER A 165 5.65 7.18 1.38
N CYS A 166 6.20 8.20 2.02
CA CYS A 166 5.56 8.93 3.12
C CYS A 166 5.46 10.44 2.83
N ASP A 167 5.68 10.84 1.61
CA ASP A 167 5.67 12.25 1.23
C ASP A 167 4.24 12.80 1.16
N GLU A 168 4.11 14.10 1.33
CA GLU A 168 2.90 14.81 0.92
C GLU A 168 2.88 14.96 -0.61
N VAL A 169 1.70 14.92 -1.19
CA VAL A 169 1.49 15.10 -2.63
C VAL A 169 0.62 16.33 -2.84
N ASP A 170 1.11 17.27 -3.65
CA ASP A 170 0.43 18.55 -3.92
C ASP A 170 0.08 19.34 -2.63
N GLY A 171 0.90 19.21 -1.58
CA GLY A 171 0.70 19.84 -0.27
C GLY A 171 -0.39 19.19 0.58
N GLU A 172 -0.82 17.98 0.24
CA GLU A 172 -1.82 17.22 0.97
C GLU A 172 -1.24 15.92 1.52
N THR A 173 -1.65 15.56 2.73
CA THR A 173 -1.36 14.23 3.29
C THR A 173 -2.11 13.17 2.50
N VAL A 174 -1.40 12.15 2.05
CA VAL A 174 -1.93 11.01 1.30
C VAL A 174 -1.42 9.70 1.89
N VAL A 175 -2.04 8.59 1.50
CA VAL A 175 -1.44 7.27 1.62
C VAL A 175 -0.94 6.85 0.24
N HIS A 176 0.36 6.57 0.15
CA HIS A 176 0.94 6.03 -1.08
C HIS A 176 0.52 4.58 -1.25
N TYR A 177 -0.08 4.30 -2.39
CA TYR A 177 -0.62 3.00 -2.72
C TYR A 177 0.11 2.42 -3.91
N GLY A 178 0.79 1.30 -3.69
CA GLY A 178 1.38 0.53 -4.77
C GLY A 178 0.27 -0.16 -5.57
N TYR A 179 -0.17 0.51 -6.62
CA TYR A 179 -1.23 0.04 -7.51
C TYR A 179 -0.66 -0.87 -8.59
N MET A 180 -1.24 -2.05 -8.75
CA MET A 180 -0.88 -2.97 -9.83
C MET A 180 -1.60 -2.60 -11.11
N VAL A 181 -0.87 -2.14 -12.09
CA VAL A 181 -1.40 -1.71 -13.40
C VAL A 181 -2.11 -2.89 -14.08
N ALA A 182 -3.38 -2.72 -14.39
CA ALA A 182 -4.15 -3.71 -15.13
C ALA A 182 -3.98 -3.55 -16.65
N VAL A 183 -4.24 -4.62 -17.39
CA VAL A 183 -4.27 -4.56 -18.86
C VAL A 183 -5.36 -3.58 -19.32
N GLY A 184 -4.98 -2.57 -20.09
CA GLY A 184 -5.88 -1.52 -20.60
C GLY A 184 -5.97 -0.29 -19.71
N ASP A 185 -5.27 -0.24 -18.57
CA ASP A 185 -5.17 0.96 -17.78
C ASP A 185 -4.45 2.08 -18.53
N THR A 186 -4.88 3.31 -18.26
CA THR A 186 -4.23 4.54 -18.74
C THR A 186 -3.93 5.44 -17.55
N ALA A 187 -2.89 6.26 -17.65
CA ALA A 187 -2.55 7.19 -16.57
C ALA A 187 -3.72 8.14 -16.23
N SER A 188 -4.44 8.63 -17.25
CA SER A 188 -5.63 9.45 -17.05
C SER A 188 -6.78 8.69 -16.36
N GLY A 189 -6.98 7.42 -16.72
CA GLY A 189 -8.01 6.56 -16.11
C GLY A 189 -7.71 6.30 -14.63
N ILE A 190 -6.48 5.94 -14.30
CA ILE A 190 -6.03 5.74 -12.93
C ILE A 190 -6.12 7.06 -12.14
N ALA A 191 -5.66 8.17 -12.71
CA ALA A 191 -5.74 9.47 -12.06
C ALA A 191 -7.19 9.87 -11.73
N LEU A 192 -8.13 9.63 -12.65
CA LEU A 192 -9.54 9.87 -12.43
C LEU A 192 -10.11 8.97 -11.32
N GLN A 193 -9.76 7.69 -11.32
CA GLN A 193 -10.22 6.71 -10.32
C GLN A 193 -9.80 7.11 -8.89
N PHE A 194 -8.58 7.63 -8.73
CA PHE A 194 -8.03 8.00 -7.42
C PHE A 194 -8.11 9.50 -7.10
N ASN A 195 -8.83 10.26 -7.93
CA ASN A 195 -9.04 11.70 -7.75
C ASN A 195 -7.72 12.47 -7.60
N THR A 196 -6.77 12.18 -8.49
CA THR A 196 -5.51 12.89 -8.68
C THR A 196 -5.41 13.38 -10.14
N THR A 197 -4.28 13.99 -10.50
CA THR A 197 -4.04 14.41 -11.89
C THR A 197 -3.09 13.44 -12.59
N GLU A 198 -3.22 13.32 -13.92
CA GLU A 198 -2.29 12.52 -14.71
C GLU A 198 -0.84 13.02 -14.55
N SER A 199 -0.64 14.34 -14.50
CA SER A 199 0.69 14.93 -14.30
C SER A 199 1.30 14.56 -12.95
N THR A 200 0.52 14.57 -11.87
CA THR A 200 0.97 14.14 -10.54
C THR A 200 1.33 12.65 -10.56
N LEU A 201 0.48 11.82 -11.16
CA LEU A 201 0.73 10.38 -11.25
C LEU A 201 2.04 10.08 -12.01
N LEU A 202 2.24 10.71 -13.17
CA LEU A 202 3.45 10.53 -13.98
C LEU A 202 4.70 11.04 -13.23
N TYR A 203 4.60 12.17 -12.56
CA TYR A 203 5.69 12.74 -11.76
C TYR A 203 6.14 11.81 -10.64
N LEU A 204 5.19 11.26 -9.86
CA LEU A 204 5.50 10.33 -8.77
C LEU A 204 6.24 9.08 -9.27
N ASN A 205 5.88 8.62 -10.45
CA ASN A 205 6.45 7.39 -11.04
C ASN A 205 7.67 7.65 -11.92
N GLY A 206 8.14 8.90 -12.00
CA GLY A 206 9.34 9.26 -12.75
C GLY A 206 9.20 9.02 -14.27
N THR A 207 7.97 9.02 -14.79
CA THR A 207 7.65 8.86 -16.20
C THR A 207 7.15 10.19 -16.79
N ASN A 208 7.33 10.35 -18.10
CA ASN A 208 6.88 11.55 -18.81
C ASN A 208 5.71 11.25 -19.77
N SER A 209 5.32 10.00 -19.88
CA SER A 209 4.32 9.55 -20.83
C SER A 209 3.44 8.44 -20.24
N SER A 210 2.14 8.52 -20.55
CA SER A 210 1.18 7.45 -20.24
C SER A 210 1.46 6.13 -20.98
N LEU A 211 2.28 6.18 -22.02
CA LEU A 211 2.73 4.98 -22.76
C LEU A 211 3.76 4.16 -22.01
N ASP A 212 4.33 4.70 -20.92
CA ASP A 212 5.33 4.00 -20.10
C ASP A 212 4.69 3.09 -19.04
N LEU A 213 3.34 3.06 -18.93
CA LEU A 213 2.64 2.16 -18.04
C LEU A 213 2.67 0.72 -18.58
N ILE A 214 3.25 -0.17 -17.82
CA ILE A 214 3.36 -1.59 -18.16
C ILE A 214 2.41 -2.37 -17.26
N ALA A 215 1.54 -3.20 -17.86
CA ALA A 215 0.66 -4.09 -17.11
C ALA A 215 1.47 -5.01 -16.18
N ASP A 216 0.89 -5.34 -15.04
CA ASP A 216 1.50 -6.17 -13.99
C ASP A 216 2.72 -5.55 -13.29
N THR A 217 2.96 -4.23 -13.47
CA THR A 217 3.93 -3.48 -12.68
C THR A 217 3.24 -2.69 -11.58
N ILE A 218 3.99 -2.39 -10.52
CA ILE A 218 3.50 -1.56 -9.39
C ILE A 218 3.89 -0.11 -9.63
N ILE A 219 2.92 0.77 -9.53
CA ILE A 219 3.10 2.23 -9.59
C ILE A 219 2.62 2.89 -8.31
N ASP A 220 3.20 4.05 -8.01
CA ASP A 220 2.81 4.89 -6.88
C ASP A 220 1.56 5.71 -7.20
N VAL A 221 0.48 5.48 -6.46
CA VAL A 221 -0.78 6.21 -6.58
C VAL A 221 -1.10 6.91 -5.27
N PRO A 222 -1.26 8.25 -5.25
CA PRO A 222 -1.57 8.99 -4.03
C PRO A 222 -3.06 8.85 -3.71
N VAL A 223 -3.38 8.08 -2.68
CA VAL A 223 -4.76 7.92 -2.21
C VAL A 223 -5.07 9.00 -1.18
N LYS A 224 -6.11 9.80 -1.47
CA LYS A 224 -6.59 10.82 -0.53
C LYS A 224 -7.07 10.18 0.77
N VAL A 225 -6.93 10.92 1.85
CA VAL A 225 -7.24 10.42 3.19
C VAL A 225 -8.28 11.29 3.88
N CYS A 226 -9.01 10.69 4.78
CA CYS A 226 -9.72 11.39 5.84
C CYS A 226 -8.85 11.42 7.08
N THR A 227 -8.80 12.57 7.75
CA THR A 227 -8.03 12.75 8.97
C THR A 227 -8.94 13.22 10.10
N SER A 228 -8.54 13.00 11.33
CA SER A 228 -9.21 13.52 12.52
C SER A 228 -8.17 14.15 13.45
N MET A 229 -8.62 15.17 14.19
CA MET A 229 -7.77 15.83 15.21
C MET A 229 -7.70 14.95 16.45
N VAL A 230 -6.78 13.98 16.42
CA VAL A 230 -6.46 13.12 17.55
C VAL A 230 -5.21 13.66 18.23
N GLN A 231 -5.22 13.71 19.57
CA GLN A 231 -4.05 14.20 20.32
C GLN A 231 -2.84 13.29 20.11
N ASN A 232 -1.64 13.88 20.07
CA ASN A 232 -0.39 13.17 19.81
C ASN A 232 -0.05 12.06 20.83
N ASN A 233 -0.64 12.12 22.02
CA ASN A 233 -0.48 11.11 23.06
C ASN A 233 -1.53 9.99 23.00
N SER A 234 -2.47 10.04 22.05
CA SER A 234 -3.42 8.97 21.81
C SER A 234 -2.76 7.77 21.16
N SER A 235 -3.20 6.56 21.53
CA SER A 235 -2.79 5.32 20.84
C SER A 235 -3.25 5.25 19.38
N ASP A 236 -4.24 6.06 19.02
CA ASP A 236 -4.81 6.12 17.67
C ASP A 236 -4.16 7.22 16.80
N TYR A 237 -3.17 7.94 17.32
CA TYR A 237 -2.46 8.99 16.58
C TYR A 237 -1.37 8.38 15.66
N PRO A 238 -1.22 8.88 14.43
CA PRO A 238 -2.13 9.77 13.70
C PRO A 238 -3.29 9.00 13.09
N LEU A 239 -4.52 9.51 13.22
CA LEU A 239 -5.70 8.87 12.63
C LEU A 239 -5.82 9.30 11.17
N ILE A 240 -5.25 8.52 10.28
CA ILE A 240 -5.22 8.73 8.84
C ILE A 240 -5.87 7.50 8.18
N VAL A 241 -6.98 7.70 7.49
CA VAL A 241 -7.76 6.62 6.88
C VAL A 241 -7.85 6.84 5.37
N PRO A 242 -7.29 5.93 4.55
CA PRO A 242 -7.38 6.02 3.10
C PRO A 242 -8.82 5.99 2.60
N ASN A 243 -9.10 6.75 1.53
CA ASN A 243 -10.40 6.75 0.89
C ASN A 243 -10.85 5.33 0.50
N GLY A 244 -12.12 5.02 0.77
CA GLY A 244 -12.72 3.71 0.48
C GLY A 244 -12.32 2.62 1.46
N THR A 245 -11.73 2.97 2.62
CA THR A 245 -11.37 2.05 3.70
C THR A 245 -11.98 2.48 5.02
N TYR A 246 -11.85 1.66 6.04
CA TYR A 246 -12.21 2.02 7.41
C TYR A 246 -11.05 1.74 8.37
N THR A 247 -11.16 2.22 9.58
CA THR A 247 -10.26 1.85 10.68
C THR A 247 -11.05 1.63 11.96
N LEU A 248 -10.42 0.96 12.91
CA LEU A 248 -10.95 0.80 14.26
C LEU A 248 -10.10 1.59 15.23
N THR A 249 -10.75 2.42 16.02
CA THR A 249 -10.13 3.26 17.04
C THR A 249 -10.68 2.91 18.43
N ALA A 250 -10.13 3.54 19.44
CA ALA A 250 -10.60 3.37 20.81
C ALA A 250 -10.66 1.90 21.25
N ASN A 251 -9.54 1.20 21.09
CA ASN A 251 -9.45 -0.23 21.39
C ASN A 251 -10.51 -1.08 20.66
N ASN A 252 -10.84 -0.69 19.42
CA ASN A 252 -11.83 -1.31 18.56
C ASN A 252 -13.29 -1.05 18.91
N CYS A 253 -13.58 -0.10 19.79
CA CYS A 253 -14.95 0.26 20.13
C CYS A 253 -15.63 1.14 19.08
N VAL A 254 -14.84 1.83 18.25
CA VAL A 254 -15.33 2.75 17.21
C VAL A 254 -14.78 2.35 15.86
N GLN A 255 -15.64 2.28 14.86
CA GLN A 255 -15.30 2.09 13.46
C GLN A 255 -15.45 3.43 12.74
N CYS A 256 -14.38 3.91 12.10
CA CYS A 256 -14.36 5.14 11.32
C CYS A 256 -14.10 4.83 9.85
N GLU A 257 -14.97 5.29 8.96
CA GLU A 257 -14.91 5.08 7.52
C GLU A 257 -14.50 6.37 6.82
N CYS A 258 -13.71 6.27 5.77
CA CYS A 258 -13.33 7.39 4.91
C CYS A 258 -14.05 7.31 3.58
N ASN A 259 -14.88 8.31 3.31
CA ASN A 259 -15.48 8.52 2.01
C ASN A 259 -15.07 9.90 1.48
N ALA A 260 -14.24 9.95 0.44
CA ALA A 260 -13.73 11.20 -0.13
C ALA A 260 -14.83 12.11 -0.69
N ALA A 261 -16.00 11.56 -1.04
CA ALA A 261 -17.17 12.34 -1.48
C ALA A 261 -17.74 13.20 -0.33
N ASN A 262 -17.46 12.86 0.93
CA ASN A 262 -17.94 13.59 2.11
C ASN A 262 -16.88 14.54 2.66
N SER A 263 -16.31 15.40 1.82
CA SER A 263 -15.36 16.47 2.24
C SER A 263 -14.17 15.97 3.07
N ARG A 264 -13.78 14.69 2.93
CA ARG A 264 -12.70 14.02 3.69
C ARG A 264 -12.93 13.96 5.20
N ILE A 265 -14.19 13.99 5.62
CA ILE A 265 -14.57 13.85 7.03
C ILE A 265 -14.72 12.36 7.34
N LEU A 266 -14.13 11.92 8.46
CA LEU A 266 -14.34 10.57 8.97
C LEU A 266 -15.77 10.39 9.47
N GLU A 267 -16.43 9.35 8.99
CA GLU A 267 -17.74 8.91 9.48
C GLU A 267 -17.51 7.78 10.49
N CYS A 268 -17.77 8.07 11.77
CA CYS A 268 -17.50 7.13 12.84
C CYS A 268 -18.81 6.63 13.48
N LYS A 269 -18.85 5.32 13.74
CA LYS A 269 -19.97 4.63 14.38
C LYS A 269 -19.45 3.63 15.42
N PRO A 270 -20.27 3.23 16.41
CA PRO A 270 -19.91 2.15 17.31
C PRO A 270 -19.54 0.90 16.52
N SER A 271 -18.47 0.23 16.94
CA SER A 271 -18.06 -1.03 16.33
C SER A 271 -19.04 -2.14 16.69
N THR A 272 -19.29 -3.05 15.75
CA THR A 272 -20.12 -4.25 16.00
C THR A 272 -19.34 -5.38 16.69
N ILE A 273 -18.10 -5.15 17.10
CA ILE A 273 -17.31 -6.14 17.83
C ILE A 273 -17.89 -6.31 19.22
N ILE A 274 -18.46 -7.50 19.49
CA ILE A 274 -18.82 -7.90 20.84
C ILE A 274 -17.52 -8.24 21.58
N LEU A 275 -17.16 -7.40 22.54
CA LEU A 275 -16.05 -7.71 23.44
C LEU A 275 -16.42 -8.95 24.26
N PRO A 276 -15.46 -9.87 24.53
CA PRO A 276 -15.70 -10.98 25.43
C PRO A 276 -16.26 -10.48 26.76
N GLN A 277 -17.28 -11.17 27.28
CA GLN A 277 -17.90 -10.82 28.56
C GLN A 277 -16.82 -10.70 29.66
N GLY A 278 -16.71 -9.53 30.28
CA GLY A 278 -15.76 -9.25 31.36
C GLY A 278 -14.66 -8.23 31.03
N GLN A 279 -14.55 -7.75 29.79
CA GLN A 279 -13.72 -6.58 29.50
C GLN A 279 -14.55 -5.31 29.76
N THR A 280 -14.18 -4.57 30.77
CA THR A 280 -14.69 -3.24 31.06
C THR A 280 -14.41 -2.32 29.86
N TYR A 281 -15.41 -1.58 29.44
CA TYR A 281 -15.23 -0.50 28.47
C TYR A 281 -14.07 0.39 28.92
N VAL A 282 -13.04 0.49 28.10
CA VAL A 282 -11.98 1.45 28.37
C VAL A 282 -12.60 2.83 28.22
N ARG A 283 -12.71 3.54 29.32
CA ARG A 283 -13.15 4.93 29.38
C ARG A 283 -12.29 5.75 28.45
N MET A 284 -12.85 6.22 27.33
CA MET A 284 -12.19 7.29 26.59
C MET A 284 -12.30 8.55 27.43
N PRO A 285 -11.18 9.22 27.76
CA PRO A 285 -11.31 10.58 28.26
C PRO A 285 -12.02 11.41 27.17
N VAL A 286 -13.06 12.13 27.54
CA VAL A 286 -13.85 13.01 26.62
C VAL A 286 -12.96 13.95 25.82
N THR A 287 -11.76 14.24 26.31
CA THR A 287 -10.72 15.05 25.65
C THR A 287 -10.07 14.39 24.41
N GLN A 288 -10.29 13.09 24.19
CA GLN A 288 -9.74 12.37 23.02
C GLN A 288 -10.74 12.25 21.86
N ILE A 289 -11.98 12.63 22.06
CA ILE A 289 -12.99 12.67 21.00
C ILE A 289 -12.86 14.03 20.32
N ALA A 290 -12.50 14.03 19.03
CA ALA A 290 -12.50 15.27 18.26
C ALA A 290 -13.89 15.93 18.31
N PRO A 291 -14.00 17.27 18.34
CA PRO A 291 -15.28 17.97 18.39
C PRO A 291 -16.27 17.55 17.30
N SER A 292 -15.77 17.15 16.13
CA SER A 292 -16.57 16.61 15.02
C SER A 292 -17.20 15.25 15.35
N LEU A 293 -16.55 14.41 16.14
CA LEU A 293 -17.08 13.13 16.58
C LEU A 293 -18.18 13.32 17.65
N LEU A 294 -18.00 14.31 18.51
CA LEU A 294 -18.99 14.67 19.54
C LEU A 294 -20.28 15.18 18.88
N LEU A 295 -20.18 15.99 17.81
CA LEU A 295 -21.33 16.48 17.05
C LEU A 295 -22.08 15.35 16.32
N LEU A 296 -21.38 14.35 15.80
CA LEU A 296 -21.99 13.16 15.17
C LEU A 296 -22.70 12.26 16.19
N LEU A 297 -22.13 12.09 17.37
CA LEU A 297 -22.75 11.34 18.47
C LEU A 297 -24.00 12.05 19.01
N THR A 298 -24.08 13.38 18.91
CA THR A 298 -25.22 14.16 19.33
C THR A 298 -26.42 14.16 18.37
N SER A 299 -26.18 13.85 17.09
CA SER A 299 -27.24 13.84 16.05
C SER A 299 -27.97 12.50 15.92
N LEU A 300 -27.43 11.42 16.46
CA LEU A 300 -28.06 10.09 16.46
C LEU A 300 -28.56 9.72 17.86
N HIS A 301 -29.66 9.02 17.95
CA HIS A 301 -30.30 8.46 19.16
C HIS A 301 -29.37 7.76 20.18
N VAL A 302 -28.09 7.72 19.91
CA VAL A 302 -26.98 7.26 20.75
C VAL A 302 -26.81 8.16 21.99
N GLN A 303 -27.32 9.41 21.98
CA GLN A 303 -27.22 10.32 23.10
C GLN A 303 -27.86 9.79 24.41
N VAL A 304 -28.96 9.05 24.32
CA VAL A 304 -29.69 8.59 25.51
C VAL A 304 -28.98 7.39 26.16
N VAL A 305 -28.44 6.50 25.39
CA VAL A 305 -27.72 5.32 25.92
C VAL A 305 -26.34 5.71 26.44
N HIS A 306 -25.65 6.63 25.76
CA HIS A 306 -24.32 7.06 26.15
C HIS A 306 -24.31 7.95 27.40
N GLN A 307 -25.34 8.78 27.58
CA GLN A 307 -25.47 9.64 28.76
C GLN A 307 -25.85 8.85 30.03
N ALA A 308 -26.64 7.80 29.87
CA ALA A 308 -26.96 6.90 30.97
C ALA A 308 -25.79 6.03 31.41
N GLU A 309 -24.95 5.55 30.46
CA GLU A 309 -23.74 4.77 30.77
C GLU A 309 -22.62 5.64 31.34
N ILE A 310 -22.44 6.87 30.85
CA ILE A 310 -21.46 7.82 31.40
C ILE A 310 -21.78 8.19 32.84
N THR A 311 -23.06 8.43 33.19
CA THR A 311 -23.47 8.73 34.57
C THR A 311 -23.29 7.56 35.50
N SER A 312 -23.56 6.33 35.04
CA SER A 312 -23.36 5.13 35.87
C SER A 312 -21.89 4.81 36.12
N LEU A 313 -21.00 5.11 35.14
CA LEU A 313 -19.56 4.96 35.30
C LEU A 313 -18.93 6.05 36.18
N TRP A 314 -19.50 7.25 36.22
CA TRP A 314 -19.10 8.31 37.14
C TRP A 314 -19.40 7.95 38.61
N GLU A 315 -20.54 7.30 38.87
CA GLU A 315 -20.89 6.87 40.21
C GLU A 315 -20.04 5.71 40.73
N MET A 316 -19.49 4.86 39.85
CA MET A 316 -18.60 3.76 40.26
C MET A 316 -17.18 4.23 40.57
N ASP A 317 -16.69 5.30 39.96
CA ASP A 317 -15.32 5.82 40.17
C ASP A 317 -15.19 6.64 41.47
N GLN A 318 -16.30 6.98 42.10
CA GLN A 318 -16.33 7.67 43.43
C GLN A 318 -16.41 6.70 44.62
N LYS A 319 -16.51 5.39 44.39
CA LYS A 319 -16.64 4.37 45.45
C LYS A 319 -15.44 3.45 45.61
N VAL A 320 -14.29 3.79 45.00
CA VAL A 320 -13.00 3.07 45.22
C VAL A 320 -12.03 3.97 45.96
#